data_e74a29fa07b9ff4f82d8979032a570ec
#
_entry.id   e74a29fa07b9ff4f82d8979032a570ec
#
_cell.length_a   1.000
_cell.length_b   1.000
_cell.length_c   1.000
_cell.angle_alpha   90.00
_cell.angle_beta   90.00
_cell.angle_gamma   90.00
#
_symmetry.space_group_name_H-M   'P 1'
#
loop_
_entity.id
_entity.type
_entity.pdbx_description
1 polymer ?
#
loop_
_entity_poly.entity_id
_entity_poly.type
_entity_poly.pdbx_seq_one_letter_code
_entity_poly.pdbx_strand_id
1 'polypeptide(L)'
;MGKVHYMSFKRADKVADLIKTELSDILLRQINDPQVRGITVTGVKVTDDLRQARIFFVRMGENTCSEETIKGLGRAAGFLRRELGKRLQLRYVPEITFIFDESFEYGDRIDRLLAEIKNNV
;
A
#
# COMPACT_ATOMS: atom_id res chain seq x y z
N MET A 1 23.31 17.17 -14.79
CA MET A 1 22.23 17.74 -14.53
C MET A 1 21.26 17.31 -13.49
N GLY A 2 21.23 18.05 -12.42
CA GLY A 2 20.28 17.83 -11.38
C GLY A 2 18.83 17.85 -11.82
N LYS A 3 18.56 18.57 -12.89
CA LYS A 3 17.20 18.69 -13.41
C LYS A 3 16.61 17.37 -13.86
N VAL A 4 17.45 16.45 -14.29
CA VAL A 4 16.97 15.14 -14.71
C VAL A 4 16.29 14.42 -13.57
N HIS A 5 16.77 14.63 -12.34
CA HIS A 5 16.16 14.01 -11.16
C HIS A 5 14.78 14.57 -10.86
N TYR A 6 14.54 15.84 -11.18
CA TYR A 6 13.22 16.41 -10.97
C TYR A 6 12.21 15.80 -11.92
N MET A 7 12.68 15.40 -13.07
CA MET A 7 11.81 14.75 -14.05
C MET A 7 11.36 13.39 -13.58
N SER A 8 12.08 12.77 -12.66
CA SER A 8 11.69 11.47 -12.12
C SER A 8 10.48 11.59 -11.19
N PHE A 9 10.16 12.80 -10.71
CA PHE A 9 8.94 13.01 -9.95
C PHE A 9 7.77 13.16 -10.88
N LYS A 10 7.45 12.07 -11.53
CA LYS A 10 6.35 12.01 -12.47
C LYS A 10 5.04 12.21 -11.72
N ARG A 11 4.02 12.58 -12.47
CA ARG A 11 2.68 12.70 -11.92
C ARG A 11 2.23 11.40 -11.25
N ALA A 12 2.61 10.27 -11.83
CA ALA A 12 2.29 8.96 -11.26
C ALA A 12 2.86 8.81 -9.85
N ASP A 13 4.09 9.27 -9.61
CA ASP A 13 4.71 9.18 -8.29
C ASP A 13 3.98 10.04 -7.26
N LYS A 14 3.54 11.21 -7.65
CA LYS A 14 2.76 12.08 -6.77
C LYS A 14 1.41 11.48 -6.45
N VAL A 15 0.75 10.91 -7.44
CA VAL A 15 -0.53 10.25 -7.24
C VAL A 15 -0.35 9.04 -6.34
N ALA A 16 0.75 8.29 -6.52
CA ALA A 16 1.04 7.13 -5.66
C ALA A 16 1.18 7.54 -4.19
N ASP A 17 1.88 8.62 -3.91
CA ASP A 17 2.04 9.12 -2.54
C ASP A 17 0.70 9.54 -1.95
N LEU A 18 -0.13 10.22 -2.72
CA LEU A 18 -1.44 10.62 -2.27
C LEU A 18 -2.33 9.40 -1.99
N ILE A 19 -2.30 8.42 -2.89
CA ILE A 19 -3.06 7.19 -2.70
C ILE A 19 -2.62 6.49 -1.42
N LYS A 20 -1.32 6.38 -1.19
CA LYS A 20 -0.82 5.72 0.02
C LYS A 20 -1.36 6.38 1.27
N THR A 21 -1.28 7.69 1.34
CA THR A 21 -1.75 8.45 2.50
C THR A 21 -3.25 8.29 2.71
N GLU A 22 -4.03 8.52 1.67
CA GLU A 22 -5.48 8.50 1.80
C GLU A 22 -6.03 7.10 1.99
N LEU A 23 -5.46 6.12 1.28
CA LEU A 23 -5.90 4.75 1.40
C LEU A 23 -5.62 4.20 2.80
N SER A 24 -4.46 4.54 3.35
CA SER A 24 -4.12 4.13 4.73
C SER A 24 -5.15 4.68 5.72
N ASP A 25 -5.57 5.92 5.53
CA ASP A 25 -6.57 6.53 6.39
C ASP A 25 -7.94 5.86 6.24
N ILE A 26 -8.35 5.57 5.01
CA ILE A 26 -9.64 4.90 4.75
C ILE A 26 -9.65 3.51 5.41
N LEU A 27 -8.58 2.75 5.23
CA LEU A 27 -8.47 1.41 5.80
C LEU A 27 -8.53 1.44 7.32
N LEU A 28 -7.94 2.46 7.93
CA LEU A 28 -7.92 2.59 9.38
C LEU A 28 -9.27 3.02 9.93
N ARG A 29 -9.94 3.95 9.29
CA ARG A 29 -11.10 4.66 9.87
C ARG A 29 -12.45 4.22 9.33
N GLN A 30 -12.51 3.72 8.11
CA GLN A 30 -13.79 3.51 7.43
C GLN A 30 -14.10 2.07 7.09
N ILE A 31 -13.20 1.15 7.38
CA ILE A 31 -13.43 -0.27 7.09
C ILE A 31 -13.61 -1.03 8.41
N ASN A 32 -14.74 -1.72 8.52
CA ASN A 32 -15.05 -2.53 9.70
C ASN A 32 -14.90 -4.03 9.47
N ASP A 33 -14.49 -4.46 8.29
CA ASP A 33 -14.33 -5.87 7.97
C ASP A 33 -13.14 -6.43 8.76
N PRO A 34 -13.36 -7.44 9.65
CA PRO A 34 -12.28 -8.02 10.44
C PRO A 34 -11.14 -8.58 9.58
N GLN A 35 -11.44 -9.01 8.36
CA GLN A 35 -10.44 -9.59 7.47
C GLN A 35 -9.50 -8.54 6.88
N VAL A 36 -9.89 -7.29 6.93
CA VAL A 36 -9.11 -6.17 6.42
C VAL A 36 -8.46 -5.38 7.54
N ARG A 37 -8.89 -5.59 8.77
CA ARG A 37 -8.35 -4.90 9.92
C ARG A 37 -6.89 -5.28 10.13
N GLY A 38 -6.05 -4.30 10.45
CA GLY A 38 -4.62 -4.54 10.65
C GLY A 38 -3.80 -4.49 9.39
N ILE A 39 -4.40 -4.20 8.25
CA ILE A 39 -3.68 -4.01 6.99
C ILE A 39 -2.87 -2.71 7.06
N THR A 40 -1.60 -2.81 6.68
CA THR A 40 -0.73 -1.64 6.57
C THR A 40 -0.23 -1.55 5.14
N VAL A 41 -0.42 -0.39 4.51
CA VAL A 41 0.07 -0.15 3.16
C VAL A 41 1.55 0.20 3.25
N THR A 42 2.39 -0.60 2.61
CA THR A 42 3.84 -0.39 2.64
C THR A 42 4.33 0.41 1.43
N GLY A 43 3.57 0.43 0.36
CA GLY A 43 3.94 1.20 -0.82
C GLY A 43 2.84 1.18 -1.86
N VAL A 44 2.93 2.11 -2.79
CA VAL A 44 2.00 2.21 -3.89
C VAL A 44 2.78 2.52 -5.16
N LYS A 45 2.48 1.81 -6.24
CA LYS A 45 3.04 2.09 -7.55
C LYS A 45 1.92 2.32 -8.54
N VAL A 46 1.99 3.45 -9.23
CA VAL A 46 0.98 3.83 -10.22
C VAL A 46 1.65 3.85 -11.58
N THR A 47 0.97 3.33 -12.58
CA THR A 47 1.47 3.36 -13.97
C THR A 47 1.47 4.80 -14.49
N ASP A 48 2.33 5.07 -15.47
CA ASP A 48 2.49 6.43 -16.00
C ASP A 48 1.19 6.99 -16.58
N ASP A 49 0.33 6.13 -17.09
CA ASP A 49 -0.97 6.53 -17.63
C ASP A 49 -2.03 6.70 -16.54
N LEU A 50 -1.68 6.48 -15.28
CA LEU A 50 -2.55 6.59 -14.11
C LEU A 50 -3.74 5.62 -14.11
N ARG A 51 -3.65 4.54 -14.85
CA ARG A 51 -4.76 3.58 -14.94
C ARG A 51 -4.69 2.44 -13.94
N GLN A 52 -3.48 2.10 -13.49
CA GLN A 52 -3.27 0.97 -12.59
C GLN A 52 -2.52 1.42 -11.36
N ALA A 53 -3.00 1.01 -10.20
CA ALA A 53 -2.32 1.26 -8.94
C ALA A 53 -2.10 -0.08 -8.24
N ARG A 54 -0.85 -0.39 -7.94
CA ARG A 54 -0.49 -1.56 -7.16
C ARG A 54 -0.27 -1.14 -5.73
N ILE A 55 -1.03 -1.74 -4.83
CA ILE A 55 -1.00 -1.40 -3.41
C ILE A 55 -0.30 -2.55 -2.69
N PHE A 56 0.91 -2.28 -2.24
CA PHE A 56 1.67 -3.26 -1.47
C PHE A 56 1.28 -3.16 -0.01
N PHE A 57 1.04 -4.30 0.62
CA PHE A 57 0.55 -4.30 1.99
C PHE A 57 1.12 -5.47 2.79
N VAL A 58 1.09 -5.31 4.10
CA VAL A 58 1.31 -6.39 5.06
C VAL A 58 0.15 -6.37 6.04
N ARG A 59 0.00 -7.44 6.80
CA ARG A 59 -0.99 -7.49 7.87
C ARG A 59 -0.27 -7.85 9.17
N MET A 60 -0.57 -7.12 10.19
CA MET A 60 0.06 -7.31 11.50
C MET A 60 -0.11 -8.75 11.99
N GLY A 61 1.01 -9.35 12.37
CA GLY A 61 0.98 -10.70 12.93
C GLY A 61 0.93 -11.84 11.93
N GLU A 62 0.95 -11.54 10.63
CA GLU A 62 0.91 -12.56 9.59
C GLU A 62 2.18 -12.55 8.75
N ASN A 63 2.73 -13.74 8.52
CA ASN A 63 3.93 -13.91 7.68
C ASN A 63 3.59 -14.23 6.24
N THR A 64 2.35 -14.59 5.97
CA THR A 64 1.88 -14.90 4.64
C THR A 64 0.50 -14.28 4.45
N CYS A 65 0.13 -14.09 3.20
CA CYS A 65 -1.18 -13.54 2.88
C CYS A 65 -2.24 -14.62 2.93
N SER A 66 -3.25 -14.46 3.79
CA SER A 66 -4.34 -15.43 3.87
C SER A 66 -5.38 -15.17 2.77
N GLU A 67 -6.09 -16.22 2.40
CA GLU A 67 -7.17 -16.10 1.42
C GLU A 67 -8.29 -15.17 1.93
N GLU A 68 -8.56 -15.24 3.22
CA GLU A 68 -9.59 -14.40 3.84
C GLU A 68 -9.27 -12.92 3.72
N THR A 69 -7.99 -12.57 3.88
CA THR A 69 -7.54 -11.20 3.72
C THR A 69 -7.74 -10.74 2.28
N ILE A 70 -7.36 -11.57 1.31
CA ILE A 70 -7.54 -11.24 -0.10
C ILE A 70 -9.03 -11.07 -0.44
N LYS A 71 -9.88 -11.97 0.06
CA LYS A 71 -11.32 -11.86 -0.15
C LYS A 71 -11.88 -10.60 0.47
N GLY A 72 -11.42 -10.26 1.67
CA GLY A 72 -11.85 -9.04 2.34
C GLY A 72 -11.48 -7.79 1.56
N LEU A 73 -10.24 -7.74 1.04
CA LEU A 73 -9.82 -6.63 0.20
C LEU A 73 -10.62 -6.56 -1.09
N GLY A 74 -10.95 -7.72 -1.67
CA GLY A 74 -11.79 -7.75 -2.86
C GLY A 74 -13.18 -7.17 -2.60
N ARG A 75 -13.78 -7.50 -1.45
CA ARG A 75 -15.07 -6.92 -1.07
C ARG A 75 -15.00 -5.42 -0.87
N ALA A 76 -13.89 -4.93 -0.33
CA ALA A 76 -13.73 -3.52 -0.03
C ALA A 76 -13.31 -2.67 -1.25
N ALA A 77 -12.84 -3.30 -2.31
CA ALA A 77 -12.22 -2.59 -3.44
C ALA A 77 -13.10 -1.50 -4.04
N GLY A 78 -14.37 -1.78 -4.25
CA GLY A 78 -15.29 -0.79 -4.84
C GLY A 78 -15.46 0.43 -3.94
N PHE A 79 -15.62 0.21 -2.64
CA PHE A 79 -15.73 1.28 -1.66
C PHE A 79 -14.43 2.10 -1.62
N LEU A 80 -13.29 1.42 -1.60
CA LEU A 80 -11.99 2.09 -1.53
C LEU A 80 -11.77 2.98 -2.75
N ARG A 81 -12.12 2.51 -3.94
CA ARG A 81 -11.98 3.31 -5.16
C ARG A 81 -12.86 4.55 -5.11
N ARG A 82 -14.10 4.39 -4.67
CA ARG A 82 -15.03 5.52 -4.58
C ARG A 82 -14.53 6.57 -3.61
N GLU A 83 -14.05 6.13 -2.44
CA GLU A 83 -13.53 7.06 -1.43
C GLU A 83 -12.28 7.77 -1.90
N LEU A 84 -11.39 7.04 -2.57
CA LEU A 84 -10.19 7.64 -3.15
C LEU A 84 -10.55 8.70 -4.18
N GLY A 85 -11.53 8.40 -5.03
CA GLY A 85 -11.98 9.35 -6.05
C GLY A 85 -12.47 10.64 -5.44
N LYS A 86 -13.25 10.53 -4.36
CA LYS A 86 -13.74 11.72 -3.65
C LYS A 86 -12.62 12.52 -3.02
N ARG A 87 -11.69 11.84 -2.36
CA ARG A 87 -10.61 12.51 -1.62
C ARG A 87 -9.58 13.16 -2.51
N LEU A 88 -9.24 12.50 -3.61
CA LEU A 88 -8.18 12.96 -4.50
C LEU A 88 -8.68 13.83 -5.64
N GLN A 89 -9.99 13.88 -5.83
CA GLN A 89 -10.62 14.63 -6.91
C GLN A 89 -10.03 14.29 -8.27
N LEU A 90 -9.71 13.02 -8.45
CA LEU A 90 -9.19 12.51 -9.70
C LEU A 90 -10.34 12.32 -10.69
N ARG A 91 -10.06 12.67 -11.94
CA ARG A 91 -11.05 12.44 -13.00
C ARG A 91 -11.33 10.97 -13.18
N TYR A 92 -10.28 10.17 -13.14
CA TYR A 92 -10.38 8.72 -13.20
C TYR A 92 -9.59 8.14 -12.04
N VAL A 93 -10.22 7.22 -11.32
CA VAL A 93 -9.54 6.52 -10.23
C VAL A 93 -8.84 5.30 -10.82
N PRO A 94 -7.55 5.10 -10.55
CA PRO A 94 -6.87 3.92 -11.06
C PRO A 94 -7.53 2.62 -10.58
N GLU A 95 -7.38 1.57 -11.37
CA GLU A 95 -7.71 0.22 -10.92
C GLU A 95 -6.76 -0.15 -9.80
N ILE A 96 -7.29 -0.67 -8.71
CA ILE A 96 -6.49 -1.00 -7.53
C ILE A 96 -6.26 -2.51 -7.48
N THR A 97 -4.99 -2.91 -7.34
CA THR A 97 -4.62 -4.30 -7.11
C THR A 97 -3.81 -4.36 -5.82
N PHE A 98 -4.22 -5.21 -4.89
CA PHE A 98 -3.50 -5.40 -3.63
C PHE A 98 -2.50 -6.54 -3.78
N ILE A 99 -1.26 -6.28 -3.37
CA ILE A 99 -0.17 -7.24 -3.46
C ILE A 99 0.49 -7.35 -2.10
N PHE A 100 0.60 -8.57 -1.57
CA PHE A 100 1.28 -8.79 -0.31
C PHE A 100 2.77 -8.45 -0.46
N ASP A 101 3.30 -7.64 0.44
CA ASP A 101 4.68 -7.16 0.36
C ASP A 101 5.63 -8.12 1.07
N GLU A 102 6.10 -9.10 0.33
CA GLU A 102 7.05 -10.08 0.87
C GLU A 102 8.40 -9.46 1.21
N SER A 103 8.79 -8.44 0.46
CA SER A 103 10.09 -7.81 0.68
C SER A 103 10.11 -7.01 2.00
N PHE A 104 8.99 -6.40 2.37
CA PHE A 104 8.88 -5.72 3.65
C PHE A 104 9.05 -6.71 4.81
N GLU A 105 8.36 -7.84 4.73
CA GLU A 105 8.44 -8.90 5.74
C GLU A 105 9.85 -9.42 5.88
N TYR A 106 10.50 -9.69 4.75
CA TYR A 106 11.87 -10.17 4.74
C TYR A 106 12.82 -9.16 5.36
N GLY A 107 12.69 -7.88 4.99
CA GLY A 107 13.52 -6.83 5.54
C GLY A 107 13.38 -6.69 7.05
N ASP A 108 12.16 -6.78 7.55
CA ASP A 108 11.90 -6.71 8.98
C ASP A 108 12.58 -7.86 9.72
N ARG A 109 12.56 -9.08 9.19
CA ARG A 109 13.24 -10.22 9.77
C ARG A 109 14.74 -10.00 9.84
N ILE A 110 15.33 -9.51 8.79
CA ILE A 110 16.77 -9.24 8.74
C ILE A 110 17.13 -8.21 9.78
N ASP A 111 16.36 -7.15 9.90
CA ASP A 111 16.62 -6.10 10.89
C ASP A 111 16.56 -6.65 12.32
N ARG A 112 15.62 -7.53 12.61
CA ARG A 112 15.52 -8.17 13.93
C ARG A 112 16.72 -9.03 14.23
N LEU A 113 17.18 -9.81 13.27
CA LEU A 113 18.34 -10.66 13.44
C LEU A 113 19.59 -9.84 13.71
N LEU A 114 19.76 -8.74 12.99
CA LEU A 114 20.90 -7.85 13.22
C LEU A 114 20.84 -7.22 14.61
N ALA A 115 19.65 -6.85 15.07
CA ALA A 115 19.48 -6.30 16.41
C ALA A 115 19.84 -7.32 17.47
N GLU A 116 19.46 -8.57 17.30
CA GLU A 116 19.81 -9.65 18.22
C GLU A 116 21.31 -9.86 18.30
N ILE A 117 21.99 -9.85 17.15
CA ILE A 117 23.43 -10.01 17.11
C ILE A 117 24.10 -8.86 17.86
N LYS A 118 23.65 -7.64 17.67
CA LYS A 118 24.19 -6.47 18.39
C LYS A 118 24.01 -6.60 19.89
N ASN A 119 22.85 -7.05 20.32
CA ASN A 119 22.55 -7.17 21.74
C ASN A 119 23.32 -8.28 22.43
N ASN A 120 23.79 -9.27 21.68
CA ASN A 120 24.53 -10.39 22.22
C ASN A 120 26.04 -10.20 22.22
N VAL A 121 26.50 -9.07 21.71
CA VAL A 121 27.91 -8.69 21.72
C VAL A 121 28.20 -7.70 22.83
#